data_4bec1b7674decc507990a18580267910
#
_entry.id   4bec1b7674decc507990a18580267910
#
_cell.length_a   1.000
_cell.length_b   1.000
_cell.length_c   1.000
_cell.angle_alpha   90.00
_cell.angle_beta   90.00
_cell.angle_gamma   90.00
#
_symmetry.space_group_name_H-M   'P 1'
#
loop_
_entity.id
_entity.type
_entity.pdbx_description
1 polymer ?
#
loop_
_entity_poly.entity_id
_entity_poly.type
_entity_poly.pdbx_seq_one_letter_code
_entity_poly.pdbx_strand_id
1 'polypeptide(L)'
;MNIIISNSSQNPIYEQIVTQIKTAIMKEELSAGDALPSIRLLAKEIXISVITTKRAYEELEREGFIETVPGKGSYVSGQNKDLIREKRLTSIEDKLAEVTTESKLLNLSLEELQSMLSLLYNEEN
;
A
#
# COMPACT_ATOMS: atom_id res chain seq x y z
N MET A 1 -0.80 -1.59 15.68
CA MET A 1 -0.95 -1.91 14.25
C MET A 1 -1.91 -3.09 14.14
N ASN A 2 -2.93 -2.92 13.35
CA ASN A 2 -4.02 -3.88 13.32
C ASN A 2 -4.27 -4.34 11.87
N ILE A 3 -3.66 -5.48 11.52
CA ILE A 3 -3.74 -5.98 10.15
C ILE A 3 -4.81 -7.06 10.08
N ILE A 4 -5.71 -6.91 9.14
CA ILE A 4 -6.82 -7.83 8.93
C ILE A 4 -6.69 -8.48 7.57
N ILE A 5 -6.66 -9.80 7.55
CA ILE A 5 -6.50 -10.55 6.30
C ILE A 5 -7.86 -11.09 5.86
N SER A 6 -8.18 -10.85 4.60
CA SER A 6 -9.43 -11.30 4.02
C SER A 6 -9.21 -12.49 3.09
N ASN A 7 -9.91 -13.58 3.34
CA ASN A 7 -9.86 -14.75 2.46
C ASN A 7 -10.64 -14.53 1.18
N SER A 8 -11.57 -13.59 1.18
CA SER A 8 -12.38 -13.35 0.00
C SER A 8 -11.77 -12.33 -0.95
N SER A 9 -10.70 -11.68 -0.53
CA SER A 9 -10.02 -10.74 -1.40
C SER A 9 -9.29 -11.46 -2.51
N GLN A 10 -9.23 -10.84 -3.69
CA GLN A 10 -8.46 -11.39 -4.80
C GLN A 10 -6.99 -11.03 -4.71
N ASN A 11 -6.62 -10.14 -3.80
CA ASN A 11 -5.22 -9.78 -3.64
C ASN A 11 -4.48 -10.84 -2.86
N PRO A 12 -3.25 -11.19 -3.27
CA PRO A 12 -2.44 -12.11 -2.50
C PRO A 12 -2.27 -11.63 -1.07
N ILE A 13 -2.09 -12.58 -0.17
CA ILE A 13 -2.02 -12.22 1.25
C ILE A 13 -0.88 -11.27 1.53
N TYR A 14 0.30 -11.49 0.91
CA TYR A 14 1.41 -10.58 1.20
C TYR A 14 1.08 -9.15 0.77
N GLU A 15 0.34 -8.99 -0.33
CA GLU A 15 -0.05 -7.65 -0.77
C GLU A 15 -1.02 -7.00 0.20
N GLN A 16 -1.89 -7.80 0.81
CA GLN A 16 -2.79 -7.25 1.83
C GLN A 16 -2.01 -6.69 3.01
N ILE A 17 -0.96 -7.40 3.41
CA ILE A 17 -0.12 -6.91 4.49
C ILE A 17 0.59 -5.63 4.07
N VAL A 18 1.18 -5.63 2.88
CA VAL A 18 1.91 -4.47 2.37
C VAL A 18 1.01 -3.25 2.32
N THR A 19 -0.17 -3.42 1.73
CA THR A 19 -1.08 -2.29 1.56
C THR A 19 -1.51 -1.70 2.90
N GLN A 20 -1.79 -2.54 3.88
CA GLN A 20 -2.24 -2.03 5.16
C GLN A 20 -1.13 -1.31 5.92
N ILE A 21 0.09 -1.80 5.83
CA ILE A 21 1.20 -1.10 6.48
C ILE A 21 1.49 0.22 5.77
N LYS A 22 1.50 0.21 4.43
CA LYS A 22 1.67 1.46 3.68
C LYS A 22 0.60 2.49 4.08
N THR A 23 -0.64 2.05 4.16
CA THR A 23 -1.73 2.95 4.51
C THR A 23 -1.52 3.54 5.90
N ALA A 24 -1.10 2.72 6.86
CA ALA A 24 -0.86 3.22 8.20
C ALA A 24 0.26 4.26 8.21
N ILE A 25 1.29 4.05 7.41
CA ILE A 25 2.40 5.01 7.32
C ILE A 25 1.93 6.30 6.66
N MET A 26 1.18 6.19 5.58
CA MET A 26 0.72 7.38 4.88
C MET A 26 -0.25 8.20 5.70
N LYS A 27 -1.07 7.53 6.52
CA LYS A 27 -2.00 8.23 7.42
C LYS A 27 -1.35 8.66 8.72
N GLU A 28 -0.07 8.39 8.88
CA GLU A 28 0.69 8.74 10.07
C GLU A 28 0.22 8.03 11.33
N GLU A 29 -0.45 6.90 11.16
CA GLU A 29 -0.72 6.01 12.29
C GLU A 29 0.57 5.33 12.75
N LEU A 30 1.50 5.15 11.81
CA LEU A 30 2.86 4.73 12.11
C LEU A 30 3.78 5.86 11.70
N SER A 31 4.67 6.25 12.59
CA SER A 31 5.57 7.38 12.35
C SER A 31 6.97 6.90 12.07
N ALA A 32 7.75 7.76 11.41
CA ALA A 32 9.15 7.45 11.13
C ALA A 32 9.85 7.04 12.42
N GLY A 33 10.59 5.94 12.33
CA GLY A 33 11.31 5.42 13.48
C GLY A 33 10.54 4.45 14.35
N ASP A 34 9.23 4.35 14.15
CA ASP A 34 8.45 3.38 14.93
C ASP A 34 8.91 1.97 14.61
N ALA A 35 9.00 1.14 15.63
CA ALA A 35 9.33 -0.27 15.45
C ALA A 35 8.11 -1.03 14.96
N LEU A 36 8.34 -1.92 14.00
CA LEU A 36 7.31 -2.86 13.57
C LEU A 36 7.46 -4.15 14.36
N PRO A 37 6.39 -4.91 14.50
CA PRO A 37 6.56 -6.23 15.11
C PRO A 37 7.53 -7.07 14.29
N SER A 38 8.21 -8.01 14.94
CA SER A 38 9.06 -8.93 14.20
C SER A 38 8.21 -9.72 13.20
N ILE A 39 8.87 -10.22 12.16
CA ILE A 39 8.16 -11.02 11.17
C ILE A 39 7.47 -12.20 11.84
N ARG A 40 8.17 -12.90 12.77
CA ARG A 40 7.56 -14.04 13.44
C ARG A 40 6.36 -13.65 14.29
N LEU A 41 6.47 -12.52 14.99
CA LEU A 41 5.37 -12.09 15.83
C LEU A 41 4.16 -11.72 14.98
N LEU A 42 4.36 -10.94 13.94
CA LEU A 42 3.23 -10.57 13.11
C LEU A 42 2.61 -11.79 12.46
N ALA A 43 3.44 -12.68 11.93
CA ALA A 43 2.93 -13.91 11.30
C ALA A 43 2.05 -14.68 12.27
N LYS A 44 2.50 -14.80 13.52
CA LYS A 44 1.74 -15.51 14.53
C LYS A 44 0.41 -14.79 14.82
N GLU A 45 0.48 -13.49 14.94
CA GLU A 45 -0.71 -12.70 15.31
C GLU A 45 -1.79 -12.74 14.24
N ILE A 46 -1.37 -12.82 12.99
CA ILE A 46 -2.35 -12.78 11.92
C ILE A 46 -2.58 -14.10 11.21
N UNK A 47 -1.74 -15.23 11.66
CA UNK A 47 -1.95 -16.35 11.23
C UNK A 47 -1.66 -16.59 9.96
N ILE A 48 -0.63 -16.07 9.69
CA ILE A 48 -0.08 -16.18 8.33
C ILE A 48 1.31 -16.80 8.44
N SER A 49 1.77 -17.43 7.36
CA SER A 49 3.09 -18.06 7.40
C SER A 49 4.20 -17.01 7.54
N VAL A 50 5.32 -17.44 8.11
CA VAL A 50 6.48 -16.58 8.22
C VAL A 50 6.98 -16.18 6.83
N ILE A 51 6.95 -17.11 5.87
CA ILE A 51 7.43 -16.83 4.53
C ILE A 51 6.61 -15.71 3.87
N THR A 52 5.30 -15.77 4.00
CA THR A 52 4.44 -14.74 3.40
C THR A 52 4.66 -13.40 4.08
N THR A 53 4.77 -13.40 5.39
CA THR A 53 5.00 -12.16 6.14
C THR A 53 6.36 -11.58 5.79
N LYS A 54 7.38 -12.43 5.66
CA LYS A 54 8.70 -11.98 5.26
C LYS A 54 8.67 -11.32 3.89
N ARG A 55 7.92 -11.92 2.97
CA ARG A 55 7.80 -11.34 1.63
C ARG A 55 7.21 -9.94 1.70
N ALA A 56 6.21 -9.76 2.56
CA ALA A 56 5.61 -8.43 2.71
C ALA A 56 6.63 -7.43 3.23
N TYR A 57 7.41 -7.81 4.24
CA TYR A 57 8.41 -6.90 4.78
C TYR A 57 9.49 -6.58 3.75
N GLU A 58 9.91 -7.58 2.98
CA GLU A 58 10.91 -7.35 1.95
C GLU A 58 10.40 -6.37 0.90
N GLU A 59 9.14 -6.50 0.53
CA GLU A 59 8.54 -5.58 -0.43
C GLU A 59 8.48 -4.16 0.14
N LEU A 60 8.07 -4.03 1.40
CA LEU A 60 8.02 -2.73 2.03
C LEU A 60 9.39 -2.08 2.11
N GLU A 61 10.42 -2.89 2.39
CA GLU A 61 11.77 -2.39 2.45
C GLU A 61 12.26 -1.97 1.07
N ARG A 62 11.96 -2.78 0.06
CA ARG A 62 12.35 -2.47 -1.31
C ARG A 62 11.75 -1.15 -1.76
N GLU A 63 10.52 -0.87 -1.35
CA GLU A 63 9.85 0.36 -1.75
C GLU A 63 10.19 1.55 -0.84
N GLY A 64 10.99 1.34 0.18
CA GLY A 64 11.46 2.44 1.01
C GLY A 64 10.57 2.79 2.18
N PHE A 65 9.54 1.99 2.46
CA PHE A 65 8.64 2.29 3.56
C PHE A 65 9.21 1.88 4.91
N ILE A 66 10.02 0.84 4.94
CA ILE A 66 10.63 0.39 6.19
C ILE A 66 12.11 0.13 5.99
N GLU A 67 12.82 0.08 7.10
CA GLU A 67 14.25 -0.26 7.12
C GLU A 67 14.45 -1.40 8.10
N THR A 68 15.28 -2.36 7.73
CA THR A 68 15.64 -3.44 8.61
C THR A 68 17.05 -3.20 9.13
N VAL A 69 17.18 -3.23 10.45
CA VAL A 69 18.47 -3.07 11.12
C VAL A 69 18.87 -4.42 11.65
N PRO A 70 19.93 -5.02 11.12
CA PRO A 70 20.31 -6.38 11.54
C PRO A 70 20.46 -6.48 13.04
N GLY A 71 19.87 -7.50 13.61
CA GLY A 71 19.92 -7.74 15.04
C GLY A 71 18.99 -6.91 15.88
N LYS A 72 18.27 -5.96 15.26
CA LYS A 72 17.37 -5.07 16.01
C LYS A 72 15.95 -5.07 15.51
N GLY A 73 15.71 -5.38 14.23
CA GLY A 73 14.37 -5.47 13.71
C GLY A 73 14.10 -4.50 12.60
N SER A 74 12.82 -4.31 12.32
CA SER A 74 12.36 -3.45 11.24
C SER A 74 11.67 -2.23 11.80
N TYR A 75 11.88 -1.10 11.15
CA TYR A 75 11.38 0.19 11.60
C TYR A 75 10.80 0.96 10.44
N VAL A 76 9.82 1.80 10.72
CA VAL A 76 9.31 2.70 9.71
C VAL A 76 10.46 3.61 9.25
N SER A 77 10.62 3.72 7.94
CA SER A 77 11.76 4.45 7.38
C SER A 77 11.71 5.92 7.78
N GLY A 78 12.90 6.48 8.00
CA GLY A 78 13.03 7.91 8.21
C GLY A 78 13.12 8.69 6.92
N GLN A 79 12.92 8.03 5.79
CA GLN A 79 13.01 8.73 4.52
C GLN A 79 11.93 9.78 4.39
N ASN A 80 12.23 10.71 3.51
CA ASN A 80 11.38 11.84 3.25
C ASN A 80 9.98 11.39 2.82
N LYS A 81 8.98 11.80 3.57
CA LYS A 81 7.59 11.49 3.20
C LYS A 81 7.22 12.10 1.85
N ASP A 82 7.84 13.21 1.50
CA ASP A 82 7.57 13.85 0.21
C ASP A 82 7.99 12.94 -0.93
N LEU A 83 9.10 12.22 -0.80
CA LEU A 83 9.53 11.32 -1.85
C LEU A 83 8.54 10.17 -2.00
N ILE A 84 8.09 9.61 -0.87
CA ILE A 84 7.10 8.53 -0.91
C ILE A 84 5.82 9.03 -1.57
N ARG A 85 5.37 10.22 -1.19
CA ARG A 85 4.17 10.80 -1.78
C ARG A 85 4.34 10.99 -3.28
N GLU A 86 5.49 11.45 -3.72
CA GLU A 86 5.72 11.65 -5.15
C GLU A 86 5.66 10.34 -5.91
N LYS A 87 6.20 9.28 -5.35
CA LYS A 87 6.11 7.98 -5.99
C LYS A 87 4.67 7.51 -6.11
N ARG A 88 3.88 7.75 -5.06
CA ARG A 88 2.46 7.37 -5.11
C ARG A 88 1.69 8.20 -6.12
N LEU A 89 2.00 9.50 -6.19
CA LEU A 89 1.36 10.35 -7.19
C LEU A 89 1.66 9.89 -8.60
N THR A 90 2.91 9.51 -8.86
CA THR A 90 3.27 8.99 -10.16
C THR A 90 2.47 7.75 -10.50
N SER A 91 2.28 6.86 -9.52
CA SER A 91 1.48 5.66 -9.74
C SER A 91 0.04 6.02 -10.11
N ILE A 92 -0.54 6.99 -9.42
CA ILE A 92 -1.90 7.44 -9.73
C ILE A 92 -1.95 8.01 -11.14
N GLU A 93 -0.97 8.82 -11.51
CA GLU A 93 -0.94 9.39 -12.85
C GLU A 93 -0.86 8.30 -13.92
N ASP A 94 -0.06 7.27 -13.67
CA ASP A 94 0.04 6.18 -14.63
C ASP A 94 -1.29 5.47 -14.82
N LYS A 95 -2.02 5.26 -13.72
CA LYS A 95 -3.33 4.62 -13.80
C LYS A 95 -4.32 5.51 -14.55
N LEU A 96 -4.28 6.80 -14.27
CA LEU A 96 -5.15 7.73 -14.99
C LEU A 96 -4.82 7.75 -16.48
N ALA A 97 -3.54 7.65 -16.83
CA ALA A 97 -3.16 7.61 -18.24
C ALA A 97 -3.74 6.37 -18.92
N GLU A 98 -3.72 5.24 -18.23
CA GLU A 98 -4.34 4.03 -18.78
C GLU A 98 -5.84 4.23 -18.98
N VAL A 99 -6.49 4.82 -18.00
CA VAL A 99 -7.93 5.09 -18.09
C VAL A 99 -8.21 6.01 -19.27
N THR A 100 -7.38 7.04 -19.43
CA THR A 100 -7.57 7.99 -20.53
C THR A 100 -7.48 7.29 -21.87
N THR A 101 -6.48 6.42 -22.03
CA THR A 101 -6.30 5.70 -23.28
C THR A 101 -7.51 4.83 -23.59
N GLU A 102 -7.98 4.07 -22.61
CA GLU A 102 -9.14 3.21 -22.79
C GLU A 102 -10.39 4.00 -23.10
N SER A 103 -10.54 5.15 -22.41
CA SER A 103 -11.72 5.98 -22.61
C SER A 103 -11.80 6.48 -24.03
N LYS A 104 -10.65 6.88 -24.59
CA LYS A 104 -10.63 7.35 -25.97
C LYS A 104 -10.99 6.25 -26.96
N LEU A 105 -10.57 5.02 -26.68
CA LEU A 105 -10.92 3.90 -27.53
C LEU A 105 -12.42 3.66 -27.56
N LEU A 106 -13.10 3.93 -26.45
CA LEU A 106 -14.56 3.75 -26.38
C LEU A 106 -15.33 5.01 -26.74
N ASN A 107 -14.63 6.08 -27.12
CA ASN A 107 -15.25 7.37 -27.43
C ASN A 107 -15.99 7.96 -26.25
N LEU A 108 -15.52 7.70 -25.04
CA LEU A 108 -16.05 8.37 -23.87
C LEU A 108 -15.55 9.79 -23.85
N SER A 109 -16.45 10.74 -23.60
CA SER A 109 -16.04 12.13 -23.49
C SER A 109 -15.38 12.40 -22.15
N LEU A 110 -14.65 13.51 -22.09
CA LEU A 110 -14.08 13.94 -20.82
C LEU A 110 -15.17 14.14 -19.77
N GLU A 111 -16.29 14.72 -20.18
CA GLU A 111 -17.39 14.94 -19.24
C GLU A 111 -17.92 13.64 -18.68
N GLU A 112 -18.07 12.63 -19.54
CA GLU A 112 -18.53 11.33 -19.08
C GLU A 112 -17.53 10.71 -18.10
N LEU A 113 -16.25 10.83 -18.42
CA LEU A 113 -15.21 10.29 -17.56
C LEU A 113 -15.20 10.99 -16.21
N GLN A 114 -15.35 12.31 -16.24
CA GLN A 114 -15.42 13.09 -15.00
C GLN A 114 -16.60 12.69 -14.15
N SER A 115 -17.75 12.42 -14.79
CA SER A 115 -18.93 11.96 -14.05
C SER A 115 -18.67 10.61 -13.37
N MET A 116 -18.04 9.71 -14.10
CA MET A 116 -17.69 8.41 -13.52
C MET A 116 -16.78 8.58 -12.32
N LEU A 117 -15.78 9.44 -12.47
CA LEU A 117 -14.83 9.67 -11.38
C LEU A 117 -15.52 10.27 -10.17
N SER A 118 -16.43 11.22 -10.38
CA SER A 118 -17.17 11.84 -9.29
C SER A 118 -17.98 10.81 -8.52
N LEU A 119 -18.66 9.92 -9.25
CA LEU A 119 -19.47 8.89 -8.60
C LEU A 119 -18.60 7.97 -7.75
N LEU A 120 -17.46 7.55 -8.30
CA LEU A 120 -16.56 6.67 -7.55
C LEU A 120 -15.96 7.35 -6.34
N TYR A 121 -15.55 8.60 -6.52
CA TYR A 121 -14.90 9.33 -5.43
C TYR A 121 -15.85 9.56 -4.27
N ASN A 122 -17.11 9.77 -4.57
CA ASN A 122 -18.10 10.10 -3.55
C ASN A 122 -18.80 8.88 -2.96
N GLU A 123 -18.45 7.68 -3.41
CA GLU A 123 -18.95 6.47 -2.80
C GLU A 123 -18.51 6.38 -1.35
N GLU A 124 -19.43 5.95 -0.49
CA GLU A 124 -19.09 5.69 0.89
C GLU A 124 -18.56 4.29 1.05
N ASN A 125 -17.46 4.16 1.79
CA ASN A 125 -16.87 2.85 2.04
C ASN A 125 -16.81 2.56 3.51
#